data_652b6fd878e0afe971bcf7e1da5c3f4c
#
_entry.id   652b6fd878e0afe971bcf7e1da5c3f4c
#
_cell.length_a   1.000
_cell.length_b   1.000
_cell.length_c   1.000
_cell.angle_alpha   90.00
_cell.angle_beta   90.00
_cell.angle_gamma   90.00
#
_symmetry.space_group_name_H-M   'P 1'
#
loop_
_entity.id
_entity.type
_entity.pdbx_description
1 polymer ?
#
loop_
_entity_poly.entity_id
_entity_poly.type
_entity_poly.pdbx_seq_one_letter_code
_entity_poly.pdbx_strand_id
1 'polypeptide(L)'
;MRFSEAMRIEEQNDGRLVANFDHSWWVVNGPNGGVIAALLIRAAQHYLGGDRCVRTATTHFLAAPKEGPVHLEVSVERQGRIAAFATVRMTQDDRPIATALVACADMEIVSHEWEQRSFPTLPPIAETWVMTRNSDDVPLRSRWDQRWGLGVPGVPETSTVPGGYEAGGWVRLVEPETYDEALL
;
A
#
# COMPACT_ATOMS: atom_id res chain seq x y z
N MET A 1 -15.50 -0.77 6.25
CA MET A 1 -15.14 -0.57 4.82
C MET A 1 -13.99 -1.49 4.48
N ARG A 2 -14.10 -2.30 3.44
CA ARG A 2 -13.02 -3.17 2.95
C ARG A 2 -11.92 -2.35 2.29
N PHE A 3 -10.72 -2.94 2.15
CA PHE A 3 -9.64 -2.27 1.44
C PHE A 3 -10.00 -1.99 -0.03
N SER A 4 -10.57 -2.97 -0.72
CA SER A 4 -11.04 -2.82 -2.10
C SER A 4 -12.05 -1.68 -2.28
N GLU A 5 -12.93 -1.47 -1.30
CA GLU A 5 -13.87 -0.35 -1.29
C GLU A 5 -13.15 1.00 -1.08
N ALA A 6 -12.17 1.03 -0.15
CA ALA A 6 -11.38 2.23 0.13
C ALA A 6 -10.47 2.63 -1.04
N MET A 7 -10.08 1.66 -1.87
CA MET A 7 -9.25 1.87 -3.07
C MET A 7 -10.07 2.07 -4.34
N ARG A 8 -11.38 2.30 -4.21
CA ARG A 8 -12.24 2.56 -5.35
C ARG A 8 -11.90 3.92 -5.98
N ILE A 9 -11.77 3.90 -7.29
CA ILE A 9 -11.55 5.08 -8.11
C ILE A 9 -12.75 5.22 -9.05
N GLU A 10 -13.27 6.43 -9.18
CA GLU A 10 -14.36 6.78 -10.08
C GLU A 10 -13.85 7.76 -11.13
N GLU A 11 -14.02 7.42 -12.41
CA GLU A 11 -13.68 8.31 -13.50
C GLU A 11 -14.81 9.31 -13.73
N GLN A 12 -14.46 10.59 -13.75
CA GLN A 12 -15.38 11.69 -14.02
C GLN A 12 -15.49 11.94 -15.54
N ASN A 13 -16.53 12.64 -15.94
CA ASN A 13 -16.79 12.96 -17.36
C ASN A 13 -15.64 13.75 -18.04
N ASP A 14 -14.78 14.38 -17.29
CA ASP A 14 -13.63 15.14 -17.76
C ASP A 14 -12.32 14.30 -17.77
N GLY A 15 -12.41 12.99 -17.51
CA GLY A 15 -11.28 12.06 -17.49
C GLY A 15 -10.45 12.12 -16.21
N ARG A 16 -10.83 12.94 -15.22
CA ARG A 16 -10.19 12.91 -13.91
C ARG A 16 -10.71 11.75 -13.07
N LEU A 17 -9.82 11.15 -12.31
CA LEU A 17 -10.15 10.11 -11.35
C LEU A 17 -10.38 10.73 -9.97
N VAL A 18 -11.39 10.24 -9.27
CA VAL A 18 -11.71 10.65 -7.89
C VAL A 18 -11.69 9.42 -7.00
N ALA A 19 -11.06 9.54 -5.85
CA ALA A 19 -11.10 8.60 -4.75
C ALA A 19 -11.52 9.32 -3.47
N ASN A 20 -11.83 8.56 -2.41
CA ASN A 20 -12.28 9.15 -1.15
C ASN A 20 -11.48 8.59 0.02
N PHE A 21 -10.89 9.46 0.84
CA PHE A 21 -10.25 9.05 2.09
C PHE A 21 -11.27 8.92 3.21
N ASP A 22 -11.28 7.74 3.84
CA ASP A 22 -12.07 7.41 5.02
C ASP A 22 -11.18 7.34 6.27
N HIS A 23 -11.67 7.87 7.37
CA HIS A 23 -10.93 7.96 8.63
C HIS A 23 -10.40 6.61 9.15
N SER A 24 -11.05 5.52 8.83
CA SER A 24 -10.66 4.19 9.30
C SER A 24 -9.26 3.73 8.82
N TRP A 25 -8.68 4.44 7.84
CA TRP A 25 -7.32 4.21 7.31
C TRP A 25 -6.29 5.21 7.85
N TRP A 26 -6.68 6.03 8.83
CA TRP A 26 -5.79 6.99 9.48
C TRP A 26 -4.78 6.33 10.40
N VAL A 27 -3.59 6.91 10.45
CA VAL A 27 -2.60 6.68 11.49
C VAL A 27 -2.69 7.80 12.52
N VAL A 28 -1.75 8.71 12.63
CA VAL A 28 -1.80 9.78 13.62
C VAL A 28 -2.39 11.07 13.00
N ASN A 29 -1.76 11.59 11.96
CA ASN A 29 -2.11 12.90 11.39
C ASN A 29 -2.61 12.80 9.93
N GLY A 30 -3.01 11.62 9.48
CA GLY A 30 -3.45 11.39 8.11
C GLY A 30 -3.58 9.91 7.78
N PRO A 31 -4.03 9.55 6.58
CA PRO A 31 -4.08 8.17 6.14
C PRO A 31 -2.68 7.57 6.08
N ASN A 32 -2.60 6.25 6.24
CA ASN A 32 -1.35 5.51 6.05
C ASN A 32 -0.76 5.78 4.67
N GLY A 33 0.56 5.95 4.59
CA GLY A 33 1.24 6.22 3.31
C GLY A 33 1.04 5.11 2.28
N GLY A 34 0.88 3.85 2.71
CA GLY A 34 0.56 2.73 1.83
C GLY A 34 -0.81 2.88 1.17
N VAL A 35 -1.81 3.43 1.87
CA VAL A 35 -3.14 3.72 1.30
C VAL A 35 -3.04 4.80 0.21
N ILE A 36 -2.25 5.84 0.43
CA ILE A 36 -1.99 6.88 -0.59
C ILE A 36 -1.28 6.26 -1.80
N ALA A 37 -0.23 5.47 -1.56
CA ALA A 37 0.52 4.80 -2.62
C ALA A 37 -0.36 3.84 -3.42
N ALA A 38 -1.22 3.06 -2.75
CA ALA A 38 -2.16 2.15 -3.39
C ALA A 38 -3.13 2.86 -4.34
N LEU A 39 -3.67 4.01 -3.94
CA LEU A 39 -4.53 4.81 -4.83
C LEU A 39 -3.78 5.34 -6.06
N LEU A 40 -2.52 5.78 -5.90
CA LEU A 40 -1.68 6.21 -7.01
C LEU A 40 -1.37 5.06 -7.97
N ILE A 41 -1.08 3.87 -7.44
CA ILE A 41 -0.85 2.64 -8.21
C ILE A 41 -2.13 2.26 -8.96
N ARG A 42 -3.28 2.23 -8.31
CA ARG A 42 -4.58 1.94 -8.93
C ARG A 42 -4.89 2.90 -10.07
N ALA A 43 -4.64 4.20 -9.87
CA ALA A 43 -4.84 5.20 -10.90
C ALA A 43 -3.95 4.96 -12.12
N ALA A 44 -2.67 4.61 -11.91
CA ALA A 44 -1.76 4.24 -13.00
C ALA A 44 -2.26 2.99 -13.74
N GLN A 45 -2.64 1.92 -13.01
CA GLN A 45 -3.13 0.67 -13.59
C GLN A 45 -4.39 0.89 -14.42
N HIS A 46 -5.28 1.80 -14.01
CA HIS A 46 -6.50 2.14 -14.76
C HIS A 46 -6.20 2.56 -16.20
N TYR A 47 -5.14 3.36 -16.42
CA TYR A 47 -4.75 3.83 -17.75
C TYR A 47 -3.72 2.96 -18.46
N LEU A 48 -2.82 2.33 -17.72
CA LEU A 48 -1.80 1.47 -18.31
C LEU A 48 -2.36 0.12 -18.77
N GLY A 49 -3.49 -0.30 -18.18
CA GLY A 49 -4.36 -1.39 -18.63
C GLY A 49 -3.70 -2.75 -18.84
N GLY A 50 -4.52 -3.72 -19.21
CA GLY A 50 -4.09 -5.06 -19.59
C GLY A 50 -3.63 -5.93 -18.41
N ASP A 51 -2.99 -7.05 -18.74
CA ASP A 51 -2.49 -8.03 -17.77
C ASP A 51 -1.11 -7.64 -17.18
N ARG A 52 -0.79 -6.35 -17.20
CA ARG A 52 0.49 -5.83 -16.71
C ARG A 52 0.51 -5.69 -15.21
N CYS A 53 1.56 -6.24 -14.60
CA CYS A 53 1.82 -6.11 -13.19
C CYS A 53 2.69 -4.89 -12.89
N VAL A 54 2.47 -4.27 -11.74
CA VAL A 54 3.34 -3.20 -11.24
C VAL A 54 4.72 -3.78 -10.91
N ARG A 55 5.76 -3.12 -11.40
CA ARG A 55 7.16 -3.49 -11.15
C ARG A 55 7.85 -2.54 -10.21
N THR A 56 7.57 -1.27 -10.36
CA THR A 56 8.07 -0.24 -9.44
C THR A 56 7.04 0.86 -9.26
N ALA A 57 7.03 1.43 -8.07
CA ALA A 57 6.31 2.67 -7.78
C ALA A 57 7.20 3.53 -6.87
N THR A 58 7.54 4.72 -7.34
CA THR A 58 8.25 5.72 -6.53
C THR A 58 7.28 6.81 -6.15
N THR A 59 6.97 6.91 -4.87
CA THR A 59 5.97 7.85 -4.34
C THR A 59 6.64 8.94 -3.52
N HIS A 60 6.26 10.19 -3.78
CA HIS A 60 6.64 11.35 -2.99
C HIS A 60 5.40 11.89 -2.28
N PHE A 61 5.41 11.89 -0.95
CA PHE A 61 4.38 12.46 -0.11
C PHE A 61 4.68 13.95 0.12
N LEU A 62 3.78 14.81 -0.31
CA LEU A 62 3.98 16.27 -0.30
C LEU A 62 3.23 16.94 0.85
N ALA A 63 2.04 16.41 1.18
CA ALA A 63 1.22 16.92 2.25
C ALA A 63 0.27 15.85 2.78
N ALA A 64 -0.13 15.96 4.05
CA ALA A 64 -1.19 15.12 4.61
C ALA A 64 -2.56 15.57 4.04
N PRO A 65 -3.36 14.65 3.47
CA PRO A 65 -4.73 14.96 3.07
C PRO A 65 -5.66 14.97 4.29
N LYS A 66 -6.86 15.51 4.07
CA LYS A 66 -8.00 15.39 4.99
C LYS A 66 -8.92 14.25 4.52
N GLU A 67 -9.87 13.88 5.38
CA GLU A 67 -11.00 13.03 4.96
C GLU A 67 -11.75 13.67 3.79
N GLY A 68 -12.31 12.82 2.93
CA GLY A 68 -13.08 13.26 1.80
C GLY A 68 -12.43 13.02 0.44
N PRO A 69 -12.95 13.64 -0.62
CA PRO A 69 -12.53 13.36 -1.98
C PRO A 69 -11.13 13.90 -2.28
N VAL A 70 -10.41 13.13 -3.10
CA VAL A 70 -9.13 13.51 -3.71
C VAL A 70 -9.19 13.27 -5.20
N HIS A 71 -8.49 14.09 -5.95
CA HIS A 71 -8.38 13.99 -7.40
C HIS A 71 -7.05 13.36 -7.78
N LEU A 72 -7.11 12.46 -8.78
CA LEU A 72 -5.94 11.77 -9.33
C LEU A 72 -5.86 12.09 -10.82
N GLU A 73 -4.75 12.64 -11.23
CA GLU A 73 -4.44 12.95 -12.62
C GLU A 73 -3.30 12.03 -13.07
N VAL A 74 -3.51 11.35 -14.21
CA VAL A 74 -2.56 10.38 -14.75
C VAL A 74 -2.02 10.87 -16.08
N SER A 75 -0.69 10.95 -16.18
CA SER A 75 0.03 11.16 -17.43
C SER A 75 0.72 9.86 -17.84
N VAL A 76 0.31 9.30 -18.97
CA VAL A 76 0.99 8.14 -19.54
C VAL A 76 2.25 8.63 -20.26
N GLU A 77 3.41 8.41 -19.66
CA GLU A 77 4.71 8.86 -20.18
C GLU A 77 5.15 8.01 -21.38
N ARG A 78 4.90 6.70 -21.31
CA ARG A 78 5.20 5.76 -22.37
C ARG A 78 4.37 4.49 -22.22
N GLN A 79 3.86 4.00 -23.32
CA GLN A 79 3.22 2.69 -23.42
C GLN A 79 3.92 1.87 -24.51
N GLY A 80 4.88 1.06 -24.08
CA GLY A 80 5.62 0.14 -24.93
C GLY A 80 4.99 -1.25 -24.95
N ARG A 81 5.52 -2.14 -25.76
CA ARG A 81 5.06 -3.53 -25.85
C ARG A 81 5.32 -4.32 -24.57
N ILE A 82 6.48 -4.14 -23.94
CA ILE A 82 6.93 -4.88 -22.74
C ILE A 82 6.60 -4.12 -21.47
N ALA A 83 6.86 -2.82 -21.44
CA ALA A 83 6.71 -1.98 -20.27
C ALA A 83 5.98 -0.68 -20.61
N ALA A 84 5.27 -0.17 -19.61
CA ALA A 84 4.56 1.10 -19.66
C ALA A 84 4.85 1.91 -18.39
N PHE A 85 4.83 3.24 -18.51
CA PHE A 85 5.19 4.17 -17.47
C PHE A 85 4.13 5.26 -17.37
N ALA A 86 3.72 5.60 -16.16
CA ALA A 86 2.82 6.71 -15.90
C ALA A 86 3.28 7.52 -14.69
N THR A 87 3.09 8.83 -14.77
CA THR A 87 3.15 9.72 -13.62
C THR A 87 1.74 9.96 -13.11
N VAL A 88 1.55 9.86 -11.80
CA VAL A 88 0.27 10.13 -11.14
C VAL A 88 0.44 11.26 -10.15
N ARG A 89 -0.46 12.23 -10.19
CA ARG A 89 -0.53 13.34 -9.24
C ARG A 89 -1.84 13.26 -8.47
N MET A 90 -1.76 13.34 -7.15
CA MET A 90 -2.91 13.43 -6.26
C MET A 90 -3.02 14.85 -5.70
N THR A 91 -4.23 15.42 -5.77
CA THR A 91 -4.55 16.75 -5.21
C THR A 91 -5.81 16.69 -4.36
N GLN A 92 -5.91 17.59 -3.39
CA GLN A 92 -7.12 17.85 -2.61
C GLN A 92 -7.24 19.35 -2.39
N ASP A 93 -8.38 19.95 -2.71
CA ASP A 93 -8.61 21.41 -2.63
C ASP A 93 -7.50 22.20 -3.36
N ASP A 94 -7.14 21.77 -4.58
CA ASP A 94 -6.05 22.30 -5.41
C ASP A 94 -4.64 22.19 -4.79
N ARG A 95 -4.51 21.58 -3.61
CA ARG A 95 -3.24 21.36 -2.94
C ARG A 95 -2.62 20.02 -3.37
N PRO A 96 -1.33 19.99 -3.77
CA PRO A 96 -0.64 18.73 -4.03
C PRO A 96 -0.51 17.89 -2.76
N ILE A 97 -0.94 16.63 -2.83
CA ILE A 97 -0.89 15.67 -1.72
C ILE A 97 0.25 14.68 -1.92
N ALA A 98 0.31 14.07 -3.11
CA ALA A 98 1.36 13.10 -3.44
C ALA A 98 1.56 13.03 -4.96
N THR A 99 2.70 12.51 -5.37
CA THR A 99 2.97 12.16 -6.77
C THR A 99 3.72 10.83 -6.83
N ALA A 100 3.49 10.06 -7.89
CA ALA A 100 4.19 8.81 -8.10
C ALA A 100 4.59 8.63 -9.56
N LEU A 101 5.74 7.99 -9.77
CA LEU A 101 6.11 7.38 -11.04
C LEU A 101 5.92 5.87 -10.90
N VAL A 102 5.08 5.30 -11.77
CA VAL A 102 4.72 3.89 -11.75
C VAL A 102 5.16 3.24 -13.04
N ALA A 103 5.84 2.09 -12.95
CA ALA A 103 6.17 1.25 -14.09
C ALA A 103 5.45 -0.09 -13.98
N CYS A 104 4.81 -0.49 -15.08
CA CYS A 104 4.14 -1.78 -15.24
C CYS A 104 4.78 -2.57 -16.38
N ALA A 105 4.81 -3.90 -16.27
CA ALA A 105 5.29 -4.77 -17.33
C ALA A 105 4.56 -6.12 -17.32
N ASP A 106 4.59 -6.81 -18.48
CA ASP A 106 4.00 -8.14 -18.59
C ASP A 106 4.76 -9.16 -17.72
N MET A 107 4.02 -10.07 -17.09
CA MET A 107 4.59 -11.12 -16.25
C MET A 107 5.33 -12.21 -17.03
N GLU A 108 4.91 -12.49 -18.25
CA GLU A 108 5.42 -13.61 -19.07
C GLU A 108 6.90 -13.49 -19.47
N ILE A 109 7.57 -12.37 -19.16
CA ILE A 109 8.95 -12.10 -19.57
C ILE A 109 9.97 -12.50 -18.50
N VAL A 110 9.55 -13.11 -17.41
CA VAL A 110 10.47 -13.58 -16.36
C VAL A 110 11.12 -14.89 -16.82
N SER A 111 12.35 -14.80 -17.32
CA SER A 111 13.12 -15.98 -17.74
C SER A 111 13.88 -16.67 -16.61
N HIS A 112 14.09 -15.97 -15.47
CA HIS A 112 14.85 -16.47 -14.34
C HIS A 112 14.28 -15.92 -13.03
N GLU A 113 13.99 -16.81 -12.10
CA GLU A 113 13.74 -16.46 -10.70
C GLU A 113 15.03 -16.66 -9.91
N TRP A 114 15.35 -15.69 -9.07
CA TRP A 114 16.52 -15.75 -8.21
C TRP A 114 16.20 -15.16 -6.85
N GLU A 115 16.39 -15.95 -5.81
CA GLU A 115 16.19 -15.54 -4.44
C GLU A 115 17.47 -15.80 -3.63
N GLN A 116 18.01 -14.77 -3.02
CA GLN A 116 19.26 -14.83 -2.26
C GLN A 116 19.04 -15.12 -0.78
N ARG A 117 17.84 -14.88 -0.27
CA ARG A 117 17.53 -15.00 1.14
C ARG A 117 16.44 -16.02 1.36
N SER A 118 16.65 -16.90 2.32
CA SER A 118 15.58 -17.75 2.82
C SER A 118 14.54 -16.92 3.58
N PHE A 119 13.29 -17.33 3.50
CA PHE A 119 12.24 -16.79 4.36
C PHE A 119 12.64 -16.95 5.84
N PRO A 120 12.47 -15.94 6.69
CA PRO A 120 12.78 -16.03 8.10
C PRO A 120 11.94 -17.13 8.77
N THR A 121 12.56 -17.88 9.68
CA THR A 121 11.84 -18.89 10.46
C THR A 121 10.97 -18.17 11.50
N LEU A 122 9.67 -18.22 11.29
CA LEU A 122 8.69 -17.67 12.21
C LEU A 122 8.07 -18.78 13.07
N PRO A 123 7.76 -18.50 14.34
CA PRO A 123 6.98 -19.41 15.16
C PRO A 123 5.58 -19.61 14.59
N PRO A 124 4.89 -20.71 14.95
CA PRO A 124 3.48 -20.89 14.63
C PRO A 124 2.64 -19.69 15.09
N ILE A 125 1.62 -19.33 14.34
CA ILE A 125 0.77 -18.16 14.63
C ILE A 125 0.21 -18.18 16.08
N ALA A 126 -0.08 -19.37 16.60
CA ALA A 126 -0.60 -19.54 17.97
C ALA A 126 0.40 -19.14 19.06
N GLU A 127 1.70 -19.13 18.75
CA GLU A 127 2.79 -18.82 19.68
C GLU A 127 3.31 -17.38 19.54
N THR A 128 2.70 -16.60 18.65
CA THR A 128 3.11 -15.21 18.38
C THR A 128 2.42 -14.23 19.31
N TRP A 129 3.05 -13.09 19.55
CA TRP A 129 2.43 -12.00 20.32
C TRP A 129 1.37 -11.28 19.49
N VAL A 130 0.21 -11.07 20.10
CA VAL A 130 -0.89 -10.32 19.51
C VAL A 130 -0.72 -8.85 19.87
N MET A 131 -0.65 -7.98 18.86
CA MET A 131 -0.76 -6.55 19.12
C MET A 131 -2.21 -6.24 19.53
N THR A 132 -2.39 -5.67 20.73
CA THR A 132 -3.71 -5.21 21.17
C THR A 132 -4.20 -4.13 20.22
N ARG A 133 -5.38 -4.33 19.64
CA ARG A 133 -6.02 -3.39 18.72
C ARG A 133 -6.63 -2.25 19.54
N ASN A 134 -5.85 -1.23 19.85
CA ASN A 134 -6.41 0.00 20.39
C ASN A 134 -6.72 0.91 19.20
N SER A 135 -8.00 0.94 18.79
CA SER A 135 -8.49 1.72 17.64
C SER A 135 -8.57 3.21 17.92
N ASP A 136 -8.59 3.61 19.20
CA ASP A 136 -8.90 4.99 19.57
C ASP A 136 -7.78 5.96 19.19
N ASP A 137 -6.52 5.50 19.25
CA ASP A 137 -5.36 6.34 18.89
C ASP A 137 -4.95 6.21 17.43
N VAL A 138 -5.15 5.03 16.81
CA VAL A 138 -4.72 4.73 15.44
C VAL A 138 -5.77 3.85 14.76
N PRO A 139 -6.75 4.44 14.06
CA PRO A 139 -7.84 3.72 13.41
C PRO A 139 -7.40 2.57 12.51
N LEU A 140 -6.30 2.74 11.76
CA LEU A 140 -5.71 1.71 10.90
C LEU A 140 -5.45 0.38 11.64
N ARG A 141 -5.09 0.42 12.92
CA ARG A 141 -4.80 -0.81 13.69
C ARG A 141 -5.98 -1.76 13.76
N SER A 142 -7.21 -1.26 13.68
CA SER A 142 -8.42 -2.08 13.64
C SER A 142 -8.57 -2.89 12.34
N ARG A 143 -7.84 -2.50 11.28
CA ARG A 143 -7.91 -3.12 9.95
C ARG A 143 -7.00 -4.34 9.81
N TRP A 144 -5.99 -4.48 10.68
CA TRP A 144 -4.96 -5.50 10.59
C TRP A 144 -5.01 -6.47 11.77
N ASP A 145 -4.83 -7.77 11.50
CA ASP A 145 -4.43 -8.78 12.47
C ASP A 145 -2.92 -8.95 12.36
N GLN A 146 -2.20 -8.38 13.32
CA GLN A 146 -0.74 -8.42 13.37
C GLN A 146 -0.28 -9.35 14.48
N ARG A 147 0.62 -10.25 14.15
CA ARG A 147 1.17 -11.28 15.01
C ARG A 147 2.69 -11.23 14.97
N TRP A 148 3.32 -10.82 16.05
CA TRP A 148 4.77 -10.66 16.13
C TRP A 148 5.44 -11.94 16.58
N GLY A 149 6.44 -12.43 15.82
CA GLY A 149 7.15 -13.69 16.07
C GLY A 149 8.64 -13.56 16.27
N LEU A 150 9.28 -12.53 15.70
CA LEU A 150 10.72 -12.30 15.84
C LEU A 150 11.07 -11.17 16.83
N GLY A 151 10.11 -10.46 17.28
CA GLY A 151 10.24 -9.32 18.19
C GLY A 151 9.08 -8.35 17.96
N VAL A 152 8.82 -7.50 18.94
CA VAL A 152 7.79 -6.46 18.87
C VAL A 152 8.46 -5.12 18.69
N PRO A 153 8.09 -4.31 17.68
CA PRO A 153 8.68 -2.99 17.50
C PRO A 153 8.57 -2.14 18.76
N GLY A 154 9.69 -1.55 19.19
CA GLY A 154 9.74 -0.72 20.39
C GLY A 154 9.83 -1.49 21.71
N VAL A 155 9.91 -2.82 21.69
CA VAL A 155 10.05 -3.70 22.87
C VAL A 155 11.29 -4.57 22.69
N PRO A 156 12.50 -4.04 22.94
CA PRO A 156 13.79 -4.73 22.64
C PRO A 156 13.94 -6.08 23.32
N GLU A 157 13.39 -6.26 24.50
CA GLU A 157 13.41 -7.52 25.26
C GLU A 157 12.67 -8.68 24.56
N THR A 158 11.86 -8.39 23.57
CA THR A 158 11.12 -9.39 22.80
C THR A 158 11.89 -9.86 21.57
N SER A 159 12.99 -9.21 21.22
CA SER A 159 13.81 -9.57 20.05
C SER A 159 14.54 -10.88 20.28
N THR A 160 14.58 -11.71 19.25
CA THR A 160 15.37 -12.93 19.22
C THR A 160 16.82 -12.68 18.80
N VAL A 161 17.12 -11.45 18.36
CA VAL A 161 18.44 -11.03 17.89
C VAL A 161 19.12 -10.14 18.96
N PRO A 162 20.39 -10.37 19.27
CA PRO A 162 21.16 -9.50 20.15
C PRO A 162 21.14 -8.04 19.66
N GLY A 163 20.75 -7.10 20.52
CA GLY A 163 20.62 -5.68 20.17
C GLY A 163 19.19 -5.22 19.87
N GLY A 164 18.22 -6.11 19.76
CA GLY A 164 16.79 -5.79 19.75
C GLY A 164 16.28 -5.05 18.50
N TYR A 165 16.98 -5.18 17.36
CA TYR A 165 16.65 -4.44 16.13
C TYR A 165 15.85 -5.23 15.10
N GLU A 166 15.50 -6.48 15.40
CA GLU A 166 14.70 -7.29 14.50
C GLU A 166 13.26 -7.35 14.98
N ALA A 167 12.33 -7.13 14.05
CA ALA A 167 10.90 -7.32 14.27
C ALA A 167 10.30 -7.95 13.01
N GLY A 168 9.44 -8.94 13.21
CA GLY A 168 8.82 -9.64 12.10
C GLY A 168 7.67 -10.50 12.58
N GLY A 169 6.80 -10.87 11.67
CA GLY A 169 5.65 -11.68 12.02
C GLY A 169 4.66 -11.85 10.88
N TRP A 170 3.44 -12.15 11.24
CA TRP A 170 2.34 -12.38 10.34
C TRP A 170 1.41 -11.16 10.34
N VAL A 171 0.95 -10.77 9.16
CA VAL A 171 -0.03 -9.70 9.01
C VAL A 171 -1.10 -10.10 7.99
N ARG A 172 -2.32 -9.77 8.29
CA ARG A 172 -3.44 -9.89 7.34
C ARG A 172 -4.48 -8.83 7.60
N LEU A 173 -5.31 -8.54 6.61
CA LEU A 173 -6.52 -7.76 6.81
C LEU A 173 -7.51 -8.55 7.68
N VAL A 174 -8.22 -7.84 8.56
CA VAL A 174 -9.29 -8.44 9.40
C VAL A 174 -10.45 -8.88 8.52
N GLU A 175 -10.83 -8.07 7.54
CA GLU A 175 -11.81 -8.44 6.53
C GLU A 175 -11.07 -9.13 5.37
N PRO A 176 -11.45 -10.38 5.01
CA PRO A 176 -10.78 -11.11 3.93
C PRO A 176 -10.84 -10.37 2.60
N GLU A 177 -9.71 -10.30 1.93
CA GLU A 177 -9.54 -9.66 0.62
C GLU A 177 -8.67 -10.53 -0.30
N THR A 178 -8.81 -10.31 -1.60
CA THR A 178 -7.84 -10.83 -2.57
C THR A 178 -6.68 -9.86 -2.65
N TYR A 179 -5.49 -10.35 -2.39
CA TYR A 179 -4.27 -9.53 -2.42
C TYR A 179 -3.80 -9.34 -3.87
N ASP A 180 -3.50 -8.12 -4.21
CA ASP A 180 -2.88 -7.71 -5.48
C ASP A 180 -1.73 -6.72 -5.21
N GLU A 181 -1.10 -6.21 -6.27
CA GLU A 181 0.09 -5.35 -6.13
C GLU A 181 -0.18 -4.02 -5.41
N ALA A 182 -1.42 -3.56 -5.37
CA ALA A 182 -1.77 -2.34 -4.66
C ALA A 182 -2.03 -2.59 -3.17
N LEU A 183 -2.34 -3.83 -2.79
CA LEU A 183 -2.56 -4.25 -1.40
C LEU A 183 -1.26 -4.74 -0.73
N LEU A 184 -0.31 -5.25 -1.51
CA LEU A 184 0.99 -5.73 -1.03
C LEU A 184 2.00 -4.60 -0.85
#